data_dc2852ca253af21a8a75b80fa29374bd
#
_entry.id   dc2852ca253af21a8a75b80fa29374bd
#
_cell.length_a   1.000
_cell.length_b   1.000
_cell.length_c   1.000
_cell.angle_alpha   90.00
_cell.angle_beta   90.00
_cell.angle_gamma   90.00
#
_symmetry.space_group_name_H-M   'P 1'
#
loop_
_entity.id
_entity.type
_entity.pdbx_description
1 polymer ?
#
loop_
_entity_poly.entity_id
_entity_poly.type
_entity_poly.pdbx_seq_one_letter_code
_entity_poly.pdbx_strand_id
1 'polypeptide(L)'
;MSKKYFGTDGIRGEFSVPPLTENFFILLGAAIAKSLLQFKHCKKRILFGCDTRESSYKIINLISLGLNSEECSISNAGIISTPAIAFYTKKNKYDLGIVVSASHNLYKDNGIKIFDKDGYKITFEDENHIENYIEKLVNENYQCKKSNYNLIDVSEDIQKEYTEFCLKNINLNKSANNNIKLTLDLANGANFKVGKDIFNKAGFLVNCYNDKPNGKNINDRCGSTYLKNLPDQIKKDCSEYGISMDGDGDRVVIVDKYNNILDGDDILYTIVRGKIINHETVSGVVGTTMTNYALEIYLKKEGIEFIRTNVGDKYVLDEMKKNGYDLGGETSGHILMLNYSTSGDSILAALQFLFYSDILAKNKINSILEKYPQKITNIFFKQDLQENIINITIKEASEKFLNKDLRLIIRKSGTENCIRIMVEAKDKGIVENMSMKIKDYIEDKLKALS
;
A
#
# COMPACT_ATOMS: atom_id res chain seq x y z
N MET A 1 -8.82 -21.02 -10.86
CA MET A 1 -8.08 -21.81 -9.86
C MET A 1 -7.76 -20.90 -8.69
N SER A 2 -7.84 -21.37 -7.45
CA SER A 2 -7.39 -20.60 -6.29
C SER A 2 -5.87 -20.49 -6.35
N LYS A 3 -5.33 -19.28 -6.21
CA LYS A 3 -3.88 -19.05 -6.13
C LYS A 3 -3.32 -19.74 -4.89
N LYS A 4 -2.13 -20.31 -5.03
CA LYS A 4 -1.47 -21.09 -3.97
C LYS A 4 -0.45 -20.25 -3.19
N TYR A 5 0.26 -19.37 -3.88
CA TYR A 5 1.36 -18.59 -3.33
C TYR A 5 1.11 -17.08 -3.37
N PHE A 6 0.56 -16.56 -4.48
CA PHE A 6 0.28 -15.13 -4.60
C PHE A 6 -1.02 -14.74 -3.89
N GLY A 7 -0.91 -13.79 -2.97
CA GLY A 7 -2.05 -13.12 -2.34
C GLY A 7 -2.49 -11.87 -3.12
N THR A 8 -3.19 -10.95 -2.44
CA THR A 8 -3.64 -9.67 -3.01
C THR A 8 -2.50 -8.69 -3.25
N ASP A 9 -1.40 -8.81 -2.51
CA ASP A 9 -0.23 -7.93 -2.59
C ASP A 9 1.07 -8.75 -2.63
N GLY A 10 1.22 -9.57 -3.67
CA GLY A 10 2.36 -10.45 -3.86
C GLY A 10 2.35 -11.70 -2.97
N ILE A 11 3.52 -12.29 -2.76
CA ILE A 11 3.74 -13.45 -1.89
C ILE A 11 4.12 -12.94 -0.51
N ARG A 12 3.52 -13.46 0.57
CA ARG A 12 3.85 -13.06 1.95
C ARG A 12 3.84 -14.23 2.92
N GLY A 13 4.70 -14.16 3.93
CA GLY A 13 4.77 -15.13 5.04
C GLY A 13 6.02 -14.95 5.89
N GLU A 14 6.16 -15.78 6.92
CA GLU A 14 7.35 -15.81 7.77
C GLU A 14 8.51 -16.52 7.03
N PHE A 15 9.69 -15.89 7.03
CA PHE A 15 10.87 -16.45 6.39
C PHE A 15 11.28 -17.77 7.07
N SER A 16 11.67 -18.76 6.26
CA SER A 16 11.98 -20.14 6.65
C SER A 16 10.78 -20.98 7.13
N VAL A 17 9.55 -20.44 7.11
CA VAL A 17 8.33 -21.20 7.36
C VAL A 17 7.66 -21.51 6.00
N PRO A 18 7.21 -22.75 5.74
CA PRO A 18 6.55 -23.08 4.49
C PRO A 18 5.34 -22.16 4.20
N PRO A 19 5.15 -21.67 2.95
CA PRO A 19 5.95 -22.01 1.76
C PRO A 19 7.29 -21.25 1.61
N LEU A 20 7.57 -20.21 2.39
CA LEU A 20 8.71 -19.29 2.20
C LEU A 20 10.05 -19.88 2.68
N THR A 21 10.38 -21.07 2.22
CA THR A 21 11.66 -21.75 2.50
C THR A 21 12.76 -21.31 1.53
N GLU A 22 14.00 -21.59 1.85
CA GLU A 22 15.14 -21.28 0.96
C GLU A 22 14.97 -21.93 -0.42
N ASN A 23 14.55 -23.20 -0.46
CA ASN A 23 14.30 -23.90 -1.72
C ASN A 23 13.17 -23.25 -2.54
N PHE A 24 12.11 -22.77 -1.87
CA PHE A 24 11.03 -22.05 -2.55
C PHE A 24 11.51 -20.79 -3.27
N PHE A 25 12.39 -19.99 -2.65
CA PHE A 25 12.93 -18.80 -3.30
C PHE A 25 13.80 -19.10 -4.51
N ILE A 26 14.56 -20.20 -4.47
CA ILE A 26 15.32 -20.68 -5.65
C ILE A 26 14.35 -21.09 -6.77
N LEU A 27 13.32 -21.87 -6.44
CA LEU A 27 12.29 -22.28 -7.39
C LEU A 27 11.53 -21.07 -7.97
N LEU A 28 11.19 -20.09 -7.13
CA LEU A 28 10.56 -18.86 -7.57
C LEU A 28 11.42 -18.10 -8.58
N GLY A 29 12.73 -17.98 -8.33
CA GLY A 29 13.67 -17.37 -9.26
C GLY A 29 13.72 -18.09 -10.60
N ALA A 30 13.81 -19.42 -10.59
CA ALA A 30 13.82 -20.24 -11.81
C ALA A 30 12.47 -20.15 -12.56
N ALA A 31 11.34 -20.11 -11.84
CA ALA A 31 10.02 -19.95 -12.43
C ALA A 31 9.84 -18.58 -13.10
N ILE A 32 10.28 -17.50 -12.42
CA ILE A 32 10.30 -16.15 -13.00
C ILE A 32 11.15 -16.13 -14.27
N ALA A 33 12.37 -16.67 -14.25
CA ALA A 33 13.24 -16.70 -15.42
C ALA A 33 12.61 -17.44 -16.61
N LYS A 34 11.95 -18.58 -16.36
CA LYS A 34 11.23 -19.35 -17.38
C LYS A 34 10.00 -18.61 -17.91
N SER A 35 9.26 -17.89 -17.06
CA SER A 35 8.13 -17.09 -17.50
C SER A 35 8.56 -15.95 -18.43
N LEU A 36 9.72 -15.35 -18.20
CA LEU A 36 10.28 -14.30 -19.07
C LEU A 36 10.59 -14.78 -20.49
N LEU A 37 10.89 -16.06 -20.69
CA LEU A 37 11.15 -16.61 -22.02
C LEU A 37 9.95 -16.54 -22.96
N GLN A 38 8.74 -16.39 -22.43
CA GLN A 38 7.51 -16.25 -23.23
C GLN A 38 7.36 -14.84 -23.83
N PHE A 39 8.07 -13.84 -23.31
CA PHE A 39 8.00 -12.47 -23.81
C PHE A 39 8.98 -12.24 -24.96
N LYS A 40 8.44 -11.93 -26.15
CA LYS A 40 9.28 -11.52 -27.29
C LYS A 40 10.09 -10.27 -26.94
N HIS A 41 11.39 -10.28 -27.25
CA HIS A 41 12.33 -9.17 -27.03
C HIS A 41 12.70 -8.89 -25.56
N CYS A 42 12.47 -9.82 -24.63
CA CYS A 42 12.94 -9.73 -23.26
C CYS A 42 14.49 -9.80 -23.22
N LYS A 43 15.10 -8.81 -22.56
CA LYS A 43 16.57 -8.77 -22.34
C LYS A 43 16.97 -9.49 -21.05
N LYS A 44 16.00 -10.02 -20.31
CA LYS A 44 16.17 -10.68 -19.01
C LYS A 44 16.91 -9.80 -17.98
N ARG A 45 16.62 -8.50 -17.97
CA ARG A 45 17.16 -7.55 -17.02
C ARG A 45 16.24 -7.44 -15.82
N ILE A 46 16.72 -7.84 -14.65
CA ILE A 46 15.97 -7.87 -13.40
C ILE A 46 16.57 -6.87 -12.42
N LEU A 47 15.72 -6.05 -11.81
CA LEU A 47 16.08 -5.13 -10.75
C LEU A 47 15.57 -5.66 -9.42
N PHE A 48 16.44 -5.74 -8.40
CA PHE A 48 16.03 -5.99 -7.02
C PHE A 48 16.12 -4.75 -6.16
N GLY A 49 15.19 -4.64 -5.21
CA GLY A 49 15.28 -3.78 -4.05
C GLY A 49 14.64 -4.43 -2.84
N CYS A 50 14.92 -3.92 -1.66
CA CYS A 50 14.36 -4.47 -0.44
C CYS A 50 14.15 -3.41 0.64
N ASP A 51 13.39 -3.80 1.67
CA ASP A 51 13.32 -3.08 2.92
C ASP A 51 14.49 -3.50 3.86
N THR A 52 14.41 -3.08 5.11
CA THR A 52 15.50 -3.20 6.08
C THR A 52 15.52 -4.52 6.86
N ARG A 53 14.69 -5.51 6.54
CA ARG A 53 14.63 -6.83 7.23
C ARG A 53 15.92 -7.60 7.06
N GLU A 54 16.38 -8.26 8.13
CA GLU A 54 17.62 -9.05 8.12
C GLU A 54 17.62 -10.18 7.09
N SER A 55 16.45 -10.74 6.75
CA SER A 55 16.30 -11.82 5.78
C SER A 55 16.35 -11.35 4.32
N SER A 56 16.19 -10.05 4.03
CA SER A 56 15.96 -9.53 2.67
C SER A 56 17.11 -9.84 1.70
N TYR A 57 18.34 -9.59 2.10
CA TYR A 57 19.50 -9.91 1.23
C TYR A 57 19.67 -11.40 0.98
N LYS A 58 19.36 -12.24 1.97
CA LYS A 58 19.40 -13.70 1.79
C LYS A 58 18.36 -14.15 0.78
N ILE A 59 17.16 -13.59 0.83
CA ILE A 59 16.09 -13.88 -0.13
C ILE A 59 16.48 -13.40 -1.54
N ILE A 60 17.03 -12.20 -1.70
CA ILE A 60 17.56 -11.72 -2.98
C ILE A 60 18.57 -12.72 -3.57
N ASN A 61 19.52 -13.18 -2.76
CA ASN A 61 20.52 -14.14 -3.21
C ASN A 61 19.91 -15.48 -3.66
N LEU A 62 18.93 -16.00 -2.92
CA LEU A 62 18.25 -17.25 -3.25
C LEU A 62 17.45 -17.14 -4.57
N ILE A 63 16.71 -16.05 -4.76
CA ILE A 63 15.97 -15.80 -6.01
C ILE A 63 16.95 -15.63 -7.17
N SER A 64 18.07 -14.91 -6.95
CA SER A 64 19.11 -14.69 -7.96
C SER A 64 19.77 -15.99 -8.42
N LEU A 65 19.97 -16.96 -7.52
CA LEU A 65 20.43 -18.30 -7.90
C LEU A 65 19.47 -18.98 -8.88
N GLY A 66 18.18 -18.89 -8.63
CA GLY A 66 17.15 -19.42 -9.53
C GLY A 66 17.11 -18.69 -10.88
N LEU A 67 17.16 -17.36 -10.88
CA LEU A 67 17.17 -16.53 -12.09
C LEU A 67 18.39 -16.81 -12.99
N ASN A 68 19.52 -17.11 -12.39
CA ASN A 68 20.77 -17.38 -13.13
C ASN A 68 20.71 -18.67 -13.97
N SER A 69 19.73 -19.55 -13.74
CA SER A 69 19.49 -20.73 -14.58
C SER A 69 19.20 -20.39 -16.06
N GLU A 70 18.74 -19.16 -16.32
CA GLU A 70 18.38 -18.66 -17.66
C GLU A 70 19.21 -17.42 -18.05
N GLU A 71 20.38 -17.24 -17.44
CA GLU A 71 21.35 -16.16 -17.75
C GLU A 71 20.74 -14.74 -17.63
N CYS A 72 19.95 -14.49 -16.57
CA CYS A 72 19.40 -13.17 -16.32
C CYS A 72 20.48 -12.17 -15.87
N SER A 73 20.44 -10.95 -16.38
CA SER A 73 21.23 -9.84 -15.87
C SER A 73 20.55 -9.24 -14.64
N ILE A 74 21.22 -9.26 -13.49
CA ILE A 74 20.62 -8.92 -12.20
C ILE A 74 21.27 -7.67 -11.64
N SER A 75 20.46 -6.65 -11.35
CA SER A 75 20.87 -5.42 -10.66
C SER A 75 20.27 -5.35 -9.27
N ASN A 76 21.02 -4.85 -8.30
CA ASN A 76 20.59 -4.69 -6.92
C ASN A 76 20.60 -3.20 -6.54
N ALA A 77 19.43 -2.66 -6.21
CA ALA A 77 19.26 -1.30 -5.72
C ALA A 77 19.48 -1.16 -4.21
N GLY A 78 19.71 -2.28 -3.52
CA GLY A 78 19.87 -2.28 -2.06
C GLY A 78 18.58 -1.95 -1.33
N ILE A 79 18.72 -1.25 -0.20
CA ILE A 79 17.57 -0.82 0.60
C ILE A 79 16.99 0.45 0.00
N ILE A 80 15.78 0.32 -0.56
CA ILE A 80 15.03 1.40 -1.20
C ILE A 80 13.53 1.07 -1.22
N SER A 81 12.68 2.09 -1.28
CA SER A 81 11.22 1.91 -1.25
C SER A 81 10.66 1.20 -2.48
N THR A 82 9.51 0.55 -2.27
CA THR A 82 8.73 -0.11 -3.33
C THR A 82 8.45 0.80 -4.52
N PRO A 83 7.94 2.06 -4.35
CA PRO A 83 7.71 2.96 -5.48
C PRO A 83 9.00 3.35 -6.23
N ALA A 84 10.14 3.43 -5.56
CA ALA A 84 11.41 3.71 -6.23
C ALA A 84 11.81 2.58 -7.19
N ILE A 85 11.56 1.32 -6.82
CA ILE A 85 11.79 0.17 -7.70
C ILE A 85 10.83 0.20 -8.90
N ALA A 86 9.55 0.45 -8.69
CA ALA A 86 8.57 0.59 -9.78
C ALA A 86 8.99 1.68 -10.77
N PHE A 87 9.36 2.86 -10.26
CA PHE A 87 9.87 3.99 -11.05
C PHE A 87 11.12 3.64 -11.84
N TYR A 88 12.14 3.08 -11.18
CA TYR A 88 13.44 2.81 -11.80
C TYR A 88 13.38 1.68 -12.81
N THR A 89 12.52 0.67 -12.57
CA THR A 89 12.24 -0.42 -13.52
C THR A 89 11.77 0.14 -14.85
N LYS A 90 10.76 1.00 -14.84
CA LYS A 90 10.22 1.65 -16.04
C LYS A 90 11.25 2.56 -16.70
N LYS A 91 11.85 3.47 -15.93
CA LYS A 91 12.78 4.49 -16.44
C LYS A 91 14.00 3.88 -17.10
N ASN A 92 14.58 2.85 -16.50
CA ASN A 92 15.83 2.23 -16.96
C ASN A 92 15.63 0.95 -17.77
N LYS A 93 14.35 0.68 -18.17
CA LYS A 93 13.97 -0.42 -19.08
C LYS A 93 14.42 -1.78 -18.59
N TYR A 94 14.20 -2.08 -17.31
CA TYR A 94 14.26 -3.44 -16.81
C TYR A 94 13.02 -4.21 -17.27
N ASP A 95 13.16 -5.51 -17.44
CA ASP A 95 12.02 -6.37 -17.78
C ASP A 95 11.14 -6.65 -16.58
N LEU A 96 11.75 -6.76 -15.39
CA LEU A 96 11.05 -6.87 -14.11
C LEU A 96 11.77 -6.08 -13.01
N GLY A 97 10.97 -5.53 -12.08
CA GLY A 97 11.40 -5.07 -10.77
C GLY A 97 10.90 -6.02 -9.69
N ILE A 98 11.75 -6.43 -8.76
CA ILE A 98 11.39 -7.32 -7.66
C ILE A 98 11.72 -6.64 -6.35
N VAL A 99 10.72 -6.52 -5.47
CA VAL A 99 10.87 -5.97 -4.13
C VAL A 99 10.71 -7.06 -3.09
N VAL A 100 11.69 -7.15 -2.20
CA VAL A 100 11.67 -8.08 -1.05
C VAL A 100 11.24 -7.30 0.18
N SER A 101 9.96 -7.43 0.54
CA SER A 101 9.33 -6.76 1.67
C SER A 101 7.98 -7.36 2.05
N ALA A 102 7.62 -7.25 3.32
CA ALA A 102 6.26 -7.51 3.82
C ALA A 102 5.56 -6.21 4.28
N SER A 103 5.92 -5.06 3.70
CA SER A 103 5.30 -3.74 3.96
C SER A 103 5.26 -3.40 5.45
N HIS A 104 4.07 -3.25 6.04
CA HIS A 104 3.86 -2.84 7.42
C HIS A 104 3.98 -3.96 8.48
N ASN A 105 4.24 -5.21 8.08
CA ASN A 105 4.40 -6.32 9.03
C ASN A 105 5.73 -6.20 9.80
N LEU A 106 5.82 -6.89 10.94
CA LEU A 106 7.06 -7.00 11.71
C LEU A 106 8.13 -7.76 10.95
N TYR A 107 9.39 -7.66 11.41
CA TYR A 107 10.58 -8.15 10.71
C TYR A 107 10.60 -9.65 10.36
N LYS A 108 9.87 -10.49 11.12
CA LYS A 108 9.82 -11.94 10.89
C LYS A 108 9.17 -12.30 9.55
N ASP A 109 8.15 -11.54 9.18
CA ASP A 109 7.50 -11.70 7.89
C ASP A 109 8.37 -11.14 6.78
N ASN A 110 8.28 -11.74 5.61
CA ASN A 110 8.84 -11.21 4.39
C ASN A 110 7.87 -11.45 3.22
N GLY A 111 8.17 -10.90 2.06
CA GLY A 111 7.32 -11.06 0.88
C GLY A 111 8.04 -10.67 -0.40
N ILE A 112 7.38 -10.95 -1.50
CA ILE A 112 7.88 -10.66 -2.84
C ILE A 112 6.80 -9.93 -3.61
N LYS A 113 7.10 -8.71 -4.05
CA LYS A 113 6.30 -7.94 -5.00
C LYS A 113 7.04 -7.90 -6.33
N ILE A 114 6.35 -8.12 -7.44
CA ILE A 114 6.94 -8.14 -8.78
C ILE A 114 6.26 -7.06 -9.62
N PHE A 115 7.08 -6.27 -10.28
CA PHE A 115 6.67 -5.19 -11.18
C PHE A 115 7.09 -5.51 -12.61
N ASP A 116 6.23 -5.23 -13.57
CA ASP A 116 6.52 -5.38 -14.98
C ASP A 116 7.44 -4.24 -15.51
N LYS A 117 7.80 -4.31 -16.78
CA LYS A 117 8.65 -3.31 -17.46
C LYS A 117 8.09 -1.90 -17.46
N ASP A 118 6.79 -1.74 -17.28
CA ASP A 118 6.11 -0.44 -17.23
C ASP A 118 5.95 0.07 -15.79
N GLY A 119 6.49 -0.67 -14.80
CA GLY A 119 6.49 -0.33 -13.39
C GLY A 119 5.17 -0.61 -12.67
N TYR A 120 4.27 -1.38 -13.28
CA TYR A 120 3.05 -1.87 -12.63
C TYR A 120 3.26 -3.22 -11.99
N LYS A 121 2.52 -3.54 -10.93
CA LYS A 121 2.47 -4.91 -10.42
C LYS A 121 2.03 -5.85 -11.55
N ILE A 122 2.67 -7.03 -11.62
CA ILE A 122 2.34 -8.04 -12.61
C ILE A 122 0.86 -8.44 -12.54
N THR A 123 0.31 -8.86 -13.68
CA THR A 123 -1.09 -9.24 -13.82
C THR A 123 -1.41 -10.55 -13.11
N PHE A 124 -2.70 -10.85 -12.93
CA PHE A 124 -3.14 -12.17 -12.44
C PHE A 124 -2.70 -13.33 -13.36
N GLU A 125 -2.63 -13.06 -14.66
CA GLU A 125 -2.15 -14.02 -15.63
C GLU A 125 -0.67 -14.33 -15.45
N ASP A 126 0.16 -13.31 -15.28
CA ASP A 126 1.59 -13.48 -15.01
C ASP A 126 1.85 -14.24 -13.70
N GLU A 127 1.10 -13.89 -12.62
CA GLU A 127 1.19 -14.59 -11.34
C GLU A 127 0.83 -16.08 -11.51
N ASN A 128 -0.24 -16.41 -12.24
CA ASN A 128 -0.63 -17.80 -12.53
C ASN A 128 0.44 -18.52 -13.36
N HIS A 129 1.06 -17.85 -14.33
CA HIS A 129 2.14 -18.43 -15.13
C HIS A 129 3.34 -18.79 -14.24
N ILE A 130 3.72 -17.89 -13.33
CA ILE A 130 4.82 -18.15 -12.37
C ILE A 130 4.45 -19.32 -11.45
N GLU A 131 3.24 -19.37 -10.89
CA GLU A 131 2.78 -20.48 -10.04
C GLU A 131 2.82 -21.83 -10.79
N ASN A 132 2.37 -21.87 -12.03
CA ASN A 132 2.41 -23.09 -12.86
C ASN A 132 3.85 -23.57 -13.08
N TYR A 133 4.81 -22.64 -13.29
CA TYR A 133 6.21 -23.00 -13.40
C TYR A 133 6.80 -23.50 -12.08
N ILE A 134 6.42 -22.91 -10.93
CA ILE A 134 6.84 -23.39 -9.61
C ILE A 134 6.37 -24.84 -9.43
N GLU A 135 5.10 -25.15 -9.71
CA GLU A 135 4.56 -26.51 -9.59
C GLU A 135 5.26 -27.50 -10.52
N LYS A 136 5.52 -27.10 -11.77
CA LYS A 136 6.26 -27.93 -12.71
C LYS A 136 7.66 -28.24 -12.18
N LEU A 137 8.40 -27.23 -11.70
CA LEU A 137 9.76 -27.40 -11.16
C LEU A 137 9.76 -28.28 -9.89
N VAL A 138 8.74 -28.17 -9.04
CA VAL A 138 8.57 -29.06 -7.88
C VAL A 138 8.37 -30.52 -8.31
N ASN A 139 7.48 -30.77 -9.28
CA ASN A 139 7.21 -32.12 -9.78
C ASN A 139 8.42 -32.76 -10.50
N GLU A 140 9.23 -31.94 -11.15
CA GLU A 140 10.47 -32.37 -11.81
C GLU A 140 11.66 -32.54 -10.84
N ASN A 141 11.46 -32.32 -9.52
CA ASN A 141 12.51 -32.30 -8.52
C ASN A 141 13.70 -31.42 -8.94
N TYR A 142 13.40 -30.24 -9.47
CA TYR A 142 14.39 -29.31 -10.01
C TYR A 142 15.52 -29.03 -9.01
N GLN A 143 16.76 -29.19 -9.48
CA GLN A 143 17.97 -28.87 -8.75
C GLN A 143 18.66 -27.70 -9.44
N CYS A 144 18.83 -26.61 -8.73
CA CYS A 144 19.58 -25.48 -9.24
C CYS A 144 21.06 -25.83 -9.35
N LYS A 145 21.61 -25.71 -10.55
CA LYS A 145 23.07 -25.81 -10.73
C LYS A 145 23.70 -24.58 -10.08
N LYS A 146 24.55 -24.80 -9.08
CA LYS A 146 25.31 -23.69 -8.48
C LYS A 146 26.20 -23.09 -9.57
N SER A 147 25.85 -21.88 -9.99
CA SER A 147 26.69 -21.09 -10.91
C SER A 147 26.94 -19.74 -10.27
N ASN A 148 28.07 -19.15 -10.52
CA ASN A 148 28.38 -17.80 -10.09
C ASN A 148 27.46 -16.83 -10.86
N TYR A 149 26.78 -15.93 -10.13
CA TYR A 149 26.06 -14.80 -10.71
C TYR A 149 26.68 -13.51 -10.18
N ASN A 150 26.54 -12.45 -10.95
CA ASN A 150 27.00 -11.12 -10.56
C ASN A 150 25.80 -10.22 -10.31
N LEU A 151 25.79 -9.56 -9.15
CA LEU A 151 24.83 -8.52 -8.83
C LEU A 151 25.45 -7.16 -9.16
N ILE A 152 24.89 -6.46 -10.12
CA ILE A 152 25.30 -5.10 -10.47
C ILE A 152 24.71 -4.15 -9.43
N ASP A 153 25.55 -3.46 -8.68
CA ASP A 153 25.09 -2.45 -7.71
C ASP A 153 24.64 -1.18 -8.43
N VAL A 154 23.41 -0.77 -8.21
CA VAL A 154 22.79 0.46 -8.75
C VAL A 154 22.18 1.32 -7.63
N SER A 155 22.58 1.07 -6.38
CA SER A 155 21.99 1.70 -5.19
C SER A 155 22.14 3.22 -5.15
N GLU A 156 23.28 3.75 -5.57
CA GLU A 156 23.52 5.20 -5.62
C GLU A 156 22.73 5.85 -6.76
N ASP A 157 22.70 5.22 -7.93
CA ASP A 157 21.99 5.74 -9.10
C ASP A 157 20.47 5.85 -8.82
N ILE A 158 19.86 4.80 -8.28
CA ILE A 158 18.42 4.83 -7.98
C ILE A 158 18.09 5.84 -6.90
N GLN A 159 18.88 5.97 -5.84
CA GLN A 159 18.65 6.98 -4.79
C GLN A 159 18.68 8.39 -5.37
N LYS A 160 19.66 8.69 -6.22
CA LYS A 160 19.78 9.97 -6.90
C LYS A 160 18.61 10.24 -7.83
N GLU A 161 18.34 9.31 -8.75
CA GLU A 161 17.29 9.48 -9.76
C GLU A 161 15.88 9.56 -9.16
N TYR A 162 15.61 8.78 -8.11
CA TYR A 162 14.32 8.82 -7.42
C TYR A 162 14.16 10.12 -6.61
N THR A 163 15.23 10.60 -5.97
CA THR A 163 15.23 11.93 -5.33
C THR A 163 14.91 13.04 -6.33
N GLU A 164 15.60 13.06 -7.47
CA GLU A 164 15.35 14.04 -8.53
C GLU A 164 13.91 13.94 -9.08
N PHE A 165 13.41 12.73 -9.23
CA PHE A 165 12.03 12.46 -9.67
C PHE A 165 11.01 13.03 -8.68
N CYS A 166 11.15 12.75 -7.38
CA CYS A 166 10.25 13.29 -6.36
C CYS A 166 10.26 14.83 -6.37
N LEU A 167 11.45 15.45 -6.43
CA LEU A 167 11.59 16.90 -6.41
C LEU A 167 11.06 17.58 -7.68
N LYS A 168 11.17 16.94 -8.84
CA LYS A 168 10.65 17.47 -10.11
C LYS A 168 9.11 17.50 -10.13
N ASN A 169 8.47 16.57 -9.47
CA ASN A 169 7.01 16.42 -9.46
C ASN A 169 6.31 17.22 -8.35
N ILE A 170 7.01 18.19 -7.78
CA ILE A 170 6.46 19.07 -6.76
C ILE A 170 6.69 20.52 -7.17
N ASN A 171 5.60 21.29 -7.28
CA ASN A 171 5.66 22.73 -7.49
C ASN A 171 5.82 23.51 -6.18
N LEU A 172 6.59 22.96 -5.22
CA LEU A 172 6.83 23.63 -3.95
C LEU A 172 7.75 24.84 -4.14
N ASN A 173 7.31 26.00 -3.66
CA ASN A 173 8.18 27.17 -3.55
C ASN A 173 9.15 26.92 -2.41
N LYS A 174 10.38 26.50 -2.72
CA LYS A 174 11.42 26.16 -1.72
C LYS A 174 11.64 27.27 -0.68
N SER A 175 11.55 28.54 -1.08
CA SER A 175 11.73 29.67 -0.16
C SER A 175 10.60 29.80 0.86
N ALA A 176 9.37 29.41 0.50
CA ALA A 176 8.23 29.43 1.43
C ALA A 176 8.28 28.28 2.44
N ASN A 177 8.92 27.16 2.11
CA ASN A 177 8.98 25.97 2.95
C ASN A 177 10.09 26.02 4.01
N ASN A 178 11.07 26.92 3.89
CA ASN A 178 12.24 26.99 4.78
C ASN A 178 11.91 27.15 6.28
N ASN A 179 10.70 27.48 6.64
CA ASN A 179 10.26 27.63 8.04
C ASN A 179 9.29 26.53 8.49
N ILE A 180 8.88 25.62 7.59
CA ILE A 180 7.94 24.54 7.94
C ILE A 180 8.74 23.39 8.53
N LYS A 181 8.46 23.08 9.80
CA LYS A 181 9.05 21.93 10.49
C LYS A 181 8.17 20.70 10.31
N LEU A 182 8.80 19.58 10.00
CA LEU A 182 8.18 18.27 9.85
C LEU A 182 8.83 17.24 10.77
N THR A 183 8.03 16.39 11.35
CA THR A 183 8.47 15.18 12.07
C THR A 183 8.24 13.98 11.17
N LEU A 184 9.28 13.26 10.78
CA LEU A 184 9.15 12.05 9.97
C LEU A 184 9.32 10.80 10.84
N ASP A 185 8.37 9.90 10.81
CA ASP A 185 8.52 8.53 11.29
C ASP A 185 8.76 7.62 10.07
N LEU A 186 9.99 7.13 9.95
CA LEU A 186 10.48 6.34 8.81
C LEU A 186 10.38 4.83 9.06
N ALA A 187 9.67 4.40 10.10
CA ALA A 187 9.38 3.01 10.43
C ALA A 187 10.62 2.09 10.54
N ASN A 188 11.83 2.62 10.67
CA ASN A 188 13.09 1.90 10.43
C ASN A 188 13.06 1.13 9.09
N GLY A 189 12.34 1.64 8.10
CA GLY A 189 12.03 1.04 6.81
C GLY A 189 12.88 1.55 5.66
N ALA A 190 12.46 1.25 4.45
CA ALA A 190 13.21 1.49 3.22
C ALA A 190 13.48 2.97 2.92
N ASN A 191 12.65 3.88 3.43
CA ASN A 191 12.80 5.32 3.26
C ASN A 191 13.78 5.99 4.26
N PHE A 192 14.47 5.23 5.12
CA PHE A 192 15.29 5.80 6.20
C PHE A 192 16.40 6.75 5.73
N LYS A 193 16.95 6.54 4.52
CA LYS A 193 17.94 7.42 3.90
C LYS A 193 17.30 8.49 3.03
N VAL A 194 16.54 8.05 2.02
CA VAL A 194 16.03 8.94 0.97
C VAL A 194 14.93 9.88 1.46
N GLY A 195 14.13 9.46 2.45
CA GLY A 195 13.03 10.28 2.97
C GLY A 195 13.53 11.61 3.51
N LYS A 196 14.48 11.57 4.47
CA LYS A 196 15.09 12.79 5.02
C LYS A 196 15.70 13.71 3.96
N ASP A 197 16.44 13.12 3.02
CA ASP A 197 17.13 13.87 1.97
C ASP A 197 16.16 14.59 1.05
N ILE A 198 15.08 13.91 0.63
CA ILE A 198 14.06 14.48 -0.27
C ILE A 198 13.34 15.65 0.41
N PHE A 199 12.85 15.49 1.65
CA PHE A 199 12.13 16.56 2.34
C PHE A 199 13.02 17.77 2.65
N ASN A 200 14.29 17.56 3.04
CA ASN A 200 15.24 18.64 3.20
C ASN A 200 15.51 19.38 1.88
N LYS A 201 15.73 18.67 0.78
CA LYS A 201 15.92 19.26 -0.55
C LYS A 201 14.67 19.97 -1.08
N ALA A 202 13.48 19.55 -0.63
CA ALA A 202 12.22 20.24 -0.89
C ALA A 202 12.05 21.53 -0.07
N GLY A 203 12.97 21.81 0.87
CA GLY A 203 13.02 23.06 1.66
C GLY A 203 12.39 22.94 3.05
N PHE A 204 12.02 21.75 3.54
CA PHE A 204 11.48 21.57 4.88
C PHE A 204 12.58 21.40 5.92
N LEU A 205 12.30 21.82 7.17
CA LEU A 205 13.12 21.50 8.34
C LEU A 205 12.65 20.18 8.94
N VAL A 206 13.49 19.15 8.88
CA VAL A 206 13.05 17.77 9.16
C VAL A 206 13.71 17.19 10.39
N ASN A 207 12.91 16.68 11.34
CA ASN A 207 13.34 15.79 12.41
C ASN A 207 12.89 14.36 12.09
N CYS A 208 13.82 13.40 12.14
CA CYS A 208 13.53 12.01 11.84
C CYS A 208 13.55 11.15 13.10
N TYR A 209 12.58 10.24 13.14
CA TYR A 209 12.46 9.18 14.14
C TYR A 209 12.39 7.83 13.42
N ASN A 210 12.79 6.78 14.11
CA ASN A 210 12.81 5.43 13.57
C ASN A 210 13.56 5.38 12.22
N ASP A 211 14.75 5.99 12.19
CA ASP A 211 15.63 6.12 11.02
C ASP A 211 16.93 5.31 11.16
N LYS A 212 16.98 4.38 12.14
CA LYS A 212 18.16 3.55 12.46
C LYS A 212 17.82 2.06 12.41
N PRO A 213 17.64 1.52 11.21
CA PRO A 213 17.28 0.11 11.05
C PRO A 213 18.41 -0.81 11.54
N ASN A 214 18.02 -1.92 12.18
CA ASN A 214 18.95 -2.93 12.68
C ASN A 214 18.61 -4.35 12.18
N GLY A 215 17.71 -4.45 11.19
CA GLY A 215 17.26 -5.71 10.63
C GLY A 215 16.01 -6.31 11.32
N LYS A 216 15.70 -5.88 12.54
CA LYS A 216 14.64 -6.45 13.38
C LYS A 216 13.62 -5.44 13.90
N ASN A 217 13.90 -4.15 13.77
CA ASN A 217 13.08 -3.09 14.32
C ASN A 217 12.16 -2.39 13.31
N ILE A 218 12.07 -2.88 12.08
CA ILE A 218 11.13 -2.36 11.07
C ILE A 218 9.69 -2.48 11.56
N ASN A 219 8.92 -1.39 11.51
CA ASN A 219 7.52 -1.30 11.96
C ASN A 219 7.28 -1.65 13.45
N ASP A 220 8.34 -1.88 14.22
CA ASP A 220 8.16 -2.22 15.64
C ASP A 220 7.82 -0.98 16.45
N ARG A 221 6.54 -0.85 16.82
CA ARG A 221 5.96 0.30 17.53
C ARG A 221 6.23 1.65 16.87
N CYS A 222 6.23 1.67 15.55
CA CYS A 222 6.45 2.84 14.70
C CYS A 222 5.80 2.66 13.33
N GLY A 223 5.85 3.72 12.51
CA GLY A 223 5.32 3.71 11.16
C GLY A 223 3.81 3.88 11.07
N SER A 224 3.26 3.82 9.85
CA SER A 224 1.89 4.19 9.51
C SER A 224 0.79 3.41 10.25
N THR A 225 1.11 2.26 10.82
CA THR A 225 0.18 1.42 11.61
C THR A 225 0.27 1.64 13.12
N TYR A 226 1.25 2.43 13.60
CA TYR A 226 1.45 2.69 15.02
C TYR A 226 1.83 4.15 15.29
N LEU A 227 0.83 4.98 15.46
CA LEU A 227 0.97 6.44 15.58
C LEU A 227 1.12 6.94 17.02
N LYS A 228 1.13 6.04 18.02
CA LYS A 228 1.03 6.41 19.45
C LYS A 228 2.07 7.43 19.89
N ASN A 229 3.28 7.35 19.38
CA ASN A 229 4.38 8.22 19.78
C ASN A 229 4.48 9.51 18.95
N LEU A 230 3.87 9.54 17.78
CA LEU A 230 4.03 10.63 16.81
C LEU A 230 3.50 11.99 17.33
N PRO A 231 2.35 12.09 18.03
CA PRO A 231 1.89 13.35 18.61
C PRO A 231 2.88 14.00 19.58
N ASP A 232 3.51 13.22 20.45
CA ASP A 232 4.50 13.74 21.40
C ASP A 232 5.78 14.20 20.69
N GLN A 233 6.18 13.50 19.63
CA GLN A 233 7.31 13.88 18.79
C GLN A 233 7.05 15.20 18.05
N ILE A 234 5.87 15.37 17.44
CA ILE A 234 5.42 16.60 16.79
C ILE A 234 5.49 17.78 17.76
N LYS A 235 4.94 17.61 18.96
CA LYS A 235 4.95 18.64 20.01
C LYS A 235 6.38 19.01 20.44
N LYS A 236 7.24 18.01 20.65
CA LYS A 236 8.65 18.19 21.03
C LYS A 236 9.42 18.99 19.96
N ASP A 237 9.18 18.67 18.69
CA ASP A 237 9.87 19.28 17.55
C ASP A 237 9.26 20.64 17.16
N CYS A 238 8.10 20.98 17.71
CA CYS A 238 7.28 22.12 17.27
C CYS A 238 7.00 22.04 15.75
N SER A 239 6.64 20.84 15.27
CA SER A 239 6.37 20.60 13.86
C SER A 239 4.92 20.91 13.49
N GLU A 240 4.69 21.34 12.24
CA GLU A 240 3.34 21.57 11.72
C GLU A 240 2.64 20.24 11.43
N TYR A 241 3.41 19.24 10.95
CA TYR A 241 2.94 17.90 10.63
C TYR A 241 3.95 16.83 11.05
N GLY A 242 3.41 15.69 11.46
CA GLY A 242 4.11 14.41 11.53
C GLY A 242 3.73 13.54 10.34
N ILE A 243 4.69 12.96 9.66
CA ILE A 243 4.50 12.10 8.48
C ILE A 243 5.03 10.73 8.83
N SER A 244 4.12 9.75 8.90
CA SER A 244 4.46 8.37 9.25
C SER A 244 4.31 7.48 8.02
N MET A 245 5.38 6.80 7.65
CA MET A 245 5.46 5.90 6.50
C MET A 245 5.45 4.45 6.98
N ASP A 246 5.17 3.50 6.10
CA ASP A 246 5.35 2.08 6.40
C ASP A 246 6.73 1.56 5.96
N GLY A 247 7.00 0.29 6.26
CA GLY A 247 8.34 -0.30 6.11
C GLY A 247 8.89 -0.29 4.69
N ASP A 248 8.07 -0.39 3.65
CA ASP A 248 8.52 -0.34 2.25
C ASP A 248 8.11 0.95 1.52
N GLY A 249 7.52 1.88 2.25
CA GLY A 249 7.32 3.24 1.79
C GLY A 249 6.23 3.42 0.73
N ASP A 250 5.25 2.52 0.67
CA ASP A 250 4.10 2.61 -0.23
C ASP A 250 2.85 3.22 0.44
N ARG A 251 2.88 3.44 1.79
CA ARG A 251 1.80 4.02 2.57
C ARG A 251 2.26 5.17 3.43
N VAL A 252 1.36 6.14 3.66
CA VAL A 252 1.57 7.28 4.54
C VAL A 252 0.33 7.62 5.33
N VAL A 253 0.54 8.00 6.59
CA VAL A 253 -0.46 8.64 7.45
C VAL A 253 0.16 9.93 7.97
N ILE A 254 -0.62 10.99 8.03
CA ILE A 254 -0.18 12.31 8.49
C ILE A 254 -0.89 12.66 9.79
N VAL A 255 -0.20 13.30 10.70
CA VAL A 255 -0.76 13.83 11.95
C VAL A 255 -0.46 15.32 11.98
N ASP A 256 -1.46 16.16 12.17
CA ASP A 256 -1.26 17.60 12.29
C ASP A 256 -0.84 18.01 13.72
N LYS A 257 -0.45 19.25 13.89
CA LYS A 257 -0.05 19.82 15.21
C LYS A 257 -1.16 19.84 16.26
N TYR A 258 -2.40 19.60 15.85
CA TYR A 258 -3.59 19.52 16.74
C TYR A 258 -3.94 18.06 17.10
N ASN A 259 -3.10 17.10 16.70
CA ASN A 259 -3.26 15.66 16.87
C ASN A 259 -4.41 15.05 16.04
N ASN A 260 -4.86 15.71 14.98
CA ASN A 260 -5.77 15.06 14.03
C ASN A 260 -4.98 14.06 13.18
N ILE A 261 -5.48 12.82 13.13
CA ILE A 261 -4.94 11.78 12.26
C ILE A 261 -5.59 11.92 10.90
N LEU A 262 -4.77 12.19 9.89
CA LEU A 262 -5.16 12.36 8.50
C LEU A 262 -4.73 11.10 7.75
N ASP A 263 -5.70 10.20 7.52
CA ASP A 263 -5.47 8.96 6.80
C ASP A 263 -5.57 9.13 5.27
N GLY A 264 -5.62 8.04 4.52
CA GLY A 264 -5.65 8.09 3.07
C GLY A 264 -6.85 8.86 2.51
N ASP A 265 -8.00 8.82 3.19
CA ASP A 265 -9.20 9.55 2.74
C ASP A 265 -9.03 11.06 2.91
N ASP A 266 -8.38 11.52 4.00
CA ASP A 266 -8.05 12.94 4.21
C ASP A 266 -7.01 13.41 3.20
N ILE A 267 -6.00 12.58 2.90
CA ILE A 267 -4.97 12.90 1.91
C ILE A 267 -5.60 13.07 0.54
N LEU A 268 -6.45 12.15 0.10
CA LEU A 268 -7.21 12.26 -1.15
C LEU A 268 -8.08 13.51 -1.18
N TYR A 269 -8.83 13.77 -0.10
CA TYR A 269 -9.67 14.97 0.03
C TYR A 269 -8.86 16.25 -0.11
N THR A 270 -7.73 16.35 0.59
CA THR A 270 -6.86 17.52 0.56
C THR A 270 -6.29 17.76 -0.85
N ILE A 271 -5.83 16.70 -1.51
CA ILE A 271 -5.31 16.78 -2.87
C ILE A 271 -6.39 17.23 -3.85
N VAL A 272 -7.57 16.59 -3.82
CA VAL A 272 -8.69 16.94 -4.71
C VAL A 272 -9.13 18.39 -4.50
N ARG A 273 -9.35 18.77 -3.24
CA ARG A 273 -9.80 20.11 -2.90
C ARG A 273 -8.78 21.18 -3.30
N GLY A 274 -7.50 20.89 -3.06
CA GLY A 274 -6.40 21.76 -3.47
C GLY A 274 -6.30 21.90 -4.98
N LYS A 275 -6.47 20.81 -5.74
CA LYS A 275 -6.53 20.83 -7.22
C LYS A 275 -7.66 21.74 -7.72
N ILE A 276 -8.87 21.60 -7.17
CA ILE A 276 -10.02 22.43 -7.55
C ILE A 276 -9.72 23.91 -7.32
N ILE A 277 -9.19 24.27 -6.14
CA ILE A 277 -8.82 25.66 -5.82
C ILE A 277 -7.69 26.20 -6.71
N ASN A 278 -6.79 25.30 -7.14
CA ASN A 278 -5.69 25.63 -8.06
C ASN A 278 -6.11 25.55 -9.54
N HIS A 279 -7.41 25.43 -9.83
CA HIS A 279 -7.96 25.31 -11.19
C HIS A 279 -7.42 24.13 -12.00
N GLU A 280 -7.03 23.06 -11.33
CA GLU A 280 -6.60 21.80 -11.93
C GLU A 280 -7.79 20.84 -12.10
N THR A 281 -7.78 20.06 -13.18
CA THR A 281 -8.81 19.07 -13.45
C THR A 281 -8.62 17.82 -12.60
N VAL A 282 -9.73 17.28 -12.07
CA VAL A 282 -9.80 15.94 -11.45
C VAL A 282 -10.80 15.12 -12.26
N SER A 283 -10.31 14.13 -13.01
CA SER A 283 -11.12 13.31 -13.91
C SER A 283 -12.08 12.38 -13.17
N GLY A 284 -11.69 11.93 -11.99
CA GLY A 284 -12.43 11.04 -11.12
C GLY A 284 -11.52 10.51 -10.01
N VAL A 285 -12.09 9.86 -9.02
CA VAL A 285 -11.36 9.29 -7.88
C VAL A 285 -11.82 7.86 -7.65
N VAL A 286 -10.87 6.94 -7.43
CA VAL A 286 -11.17 5.57 -7.07
C VAL A 286 -10.80 5.33 -5.61
N GLY A 287 -11.74 4.82 -4.83
CA GLY A 287 -11.51 4.37 -3.46
C GLY A 287 -11.90 2.91 -3.26
N THR A 288 -11.92 2.48 -2.02
CA THR A 288 -12.35 1.12 -1.67
C THR A 288 -13.70 1.12 -0.96
N THR A 289 -14.21 -0.08 -0.70
CA THR A 289 -15.37 -0.26 0.18
C THR A 289 -15.14 0.27 1.59
N MET A 290 -13.90 0.56 1.99
CA MET A 290 -13.56 1.12 3.31
C MET A 290 -13.45 2.65 3.32
N THR A 291 -13.36 3.29 2.17
CA THR A 291 -13.28 4.76 2.05
C THR A 291 -14.49 5.42 2.72
N ASN A 292 -14.24 6.44 3.54
CA ASN A 292 -15.28 7.14 4.30
C ASN A 292 -16.31 7.78 3.37
N TYR A 293 -17.59 7.67 3.74
CA TYR A 293 -18.70 8.15 2.92
C TYR A 293 -18.70 9.68 2.75
N ALA A 294 -18.12 10.40 3.70
CA ALA A 294 -17.97 11.85 3.58
C ALA A 294 -17.16 12.27 2.36
N LEU A 295 -16.12 11.49 1.98
CA LEU A 295 -15.34 11.76 0.77
C LEU A 295 -16.19 11.58 -0.49
N GLU A 296 -16.97 10.52 -0.59
CA GLU A 296 -17.89 10.29 -1.71
C GLU A 296 -18.92 11.42 -1.86
N ILE A 297 -19.53 11.84 -0.73
CA ILE A 297 -20.49 12.94 -0.73
C ILE A 297 -19.84 14.26 -1.17
N TYR A 298 -18.62 14.53 -0.70
CA TYR A 298 -17.87 15.70 -1.12
C TYR A 298 -17.59 15.68 -2.63
N LEU A 299 -17.06 14.60 -3.16
CA LEU A 299 -16.74 14.45 -4.58
C LEU A 299 -17.98 14.62 -5.47
N LYS A 300 -19.09 13.98 -5.06
CA LYS A 300 -20.38 14.12 -5.77
C LYS A 300 -20.87 15.56 -5.78
N LYS A 301 -20.70 16.32 -4.70
CA LYS A 301 -21.06 17.74 -4.61
C LYS A 301 -20.23 18.59 -5.58
N GLU A 302 -18.95 18.26 -5.76
CA GLU A 302 -18.05 18.92 -6.70
C GLU A 302 -18.21 18.42 -8.15
N GLY A 303 -19.15 17.49 -8.41
CA GLY A 303 -19.38 16.93 -9.75
C GLY A 303 -18.28 15.95 -10.21
N ILE A 304 -17.50 15.42 -9.27
CA ILE A 304 -16.41 14.48 -9.55
C ILE A 304 -16.93 13.05 -9.35
N GLU A 305 -16.71 12.19 -10.33
CA GLU A 305 -17.08 10.79 -10.24
C GLU A 305 -16.22 10.05 -9.21
N PHE A 306 -16.88 9.22 -8.38
CA PHE A 306 -16.22 8.38 -7.40
C PHE A 306 -16.62 6.93 -7.57
N ILE A 307 -15.63 6.06 -7.74
CA ILE A 307 -15.83 4.61 -7.91
C ILE A 307 -15.27 3.87 -6.71
N ARG A 308 -16.05 2.91 -6.18
CA ARG A 308 -15.61 2.02 -5.09
C ARG A 308 -15.23 0.66 -5.63
N THR A 309 -14.09 0.16 -5.17
CA THR A 309 -13.62 -1.20 -5.45
C THR A 309 -13.60 -2.05 -4.18
N ASN A 310 -13.27 -3.33 -4.32
CA ASN A 310 -12.86 -4.14 -3.19
C ASN A 310 -11.57 -3.58 -2.57
N VAL A 311 -11.30 -3.94 -1.30
CA VAL A 311 -10.06 -3.59 -0.61
C VAL A 311 -8.88 -4.28 -1.29
N GLY A 312 -7.86 -3.52 -1.60
CA GLY A 312 -6.62 -3.95 -2.25
C GLY A 312 -6.22 -2.99 -3.37
N ASP A 313 -4.99 -2.54 -3.34
CA ASP A 313 -4.41 -1.55 -4.26
C ASP A 313 -4.51 -1.97 -5.74
N LYS A 314 -4.43 -3.26 -6.02
CA LYS A 314 -4.58 -3.82 -7.38
C LYS A 314 -5.97 -3.53 -7.96
N TYR A 315 -7.04 -3.67 -7.15
CA TYR A 315 -8.41 -3.37 -7.60
C TYR A 315 -8.59 -1.87 -7.85
N VAL A 316 -8.02 -1.03 -6.99
CA VAL A 316 -8.03 0.43 -7.18
C VAL A 316 -7.32 0.79 -8.47
N LEU A 317 -6.11 0.27 -8.68
CA LEU A 317 -5.31 0.52 -9.88
C LEU A 317 -6.02 0.08 -11.16
N ASP A 318 -6.60 -1.13 -11.17
CA ASP A 318 -7.31 -1.67 -12.34
C ASP A 318 -8.51 -0.79 -12.72
N GLU A 319 -9.29 -0.33 -11.73
CA GLU A 319 -10.43 0.53 -11.99
C GLU A 319 -10.01 1.95 -12.43
N MET A 320 -8.89 2.49 -11.87
CA MET A 320 -8.31 3.74 -12.33
C MET A 320 -7.90 3.67 -13.81
N LYS A 321 -7.19 2.60 -14.20
CA LYS A 321 -6.77 2.39 -15.59
C LYS A 321 -7.96 2.25 -16.54
N LYS A 322 -8.97 1.52 -16.15
CA LYS A 322 -10.19 1.27 -16.94
C LYS A 322 -10.95 2.56 -17.26
N ASN A 323 -11.00 3.49 -16.30
CA ASN A 323 -11.75 4.74 -16.43
C ASN A 323 -10.86 5.94 -16.82
N GLY A 324 -9.55 5.76 -16.93
CA GLY A 324 -8.61 6.85 -17.23
C GLY A 324 -8.47 7.86 -16.08
N TYR A 325 -8.66 7.42 -14.83
CA TYR A 325 -8.50 8.28 -13.65
C TYR A 325 -7.07 8.26 -13.15
N ASP A 326 -6.60 9.41 -12.71
CA ASP A 326 -5.22 9.61 -12.25
C ASP A 326 -5.07 9.60 -10.71
N LEU A 327 -6.19 9.60 -9.97
CA LEU A 327 -6.18 9.66 -8.51
C LEU A 327 -7.03 8.56 -7.88
N GLY A 328 -6.47 7.88 -6.91
CA GLY A 328 -7.18 6.87 -6.12
C GLY A 328 -6.39 6.46 -4.89
N GLY A 329 -6.98 5.64 -4.04
CA GLY A 329 -6.27 5.14 -2.88
C GLY A 329 -7.15 4.41 -1.87
N GLU A 330 -6.51 4.05 -0.78
CA GLU A 330 -7.10 3.34 0.34
C GLU A 330 -6.99 4.17 1.62
N THR A 331 -7.94 4.03 2.53
CA THR A 331 -7.90 4.62 3.87
C THR A 331 -6.60 4.30 4.62
N SER A 332 -5.97 3.16 4.32
CA SER A 332 -4.67 2.75 4.88
C SER A 332 -3.48 3.66 4.50
N GLY A 333 -3.70 4.68 3.65
CA GLY A 333 -2.67 5.60 3.20
C GLY A 333 -1.91 5.18 1.94
N HIS A 334 -2.35 4.11 1.26
CA HIS A 334 -1.83 3.74 -0.05
C HIS A 334 -2.48 4.62 -1.11
N ILE A 335 -1.79 5.67 -1.52
CA ILE A 335 -2.29 6.69 -2.46
C ILE A 335 -1.66 6.49 -3.82
N LEU A 336 -2.51 6.30 -4.82
CA LEU A 336 -2.15 6.14 -6.23
C LEU A 336 -2.34 7.46 -6.97
N MET A 337 -1.31 7.92 -7.65
CA MET A 337 -1.31 9.12 -8.48
C MET A 337 -0.65 8.80 -9.81
N LEU A 338 -1.44 8.26 -10.77
CA LEU A 338 -0.92 7.68 -12.02
C LEU A 338 -0.21 8.67 -12.94
N ASN A 339 -0.43 9.96 -12.77
CA ASN A 339 0.35 11.00 -13.45
C ASN A 339 1.82 11.06 -12.99
N TYR A 340 2.12 10.49 -11.82
CA TYR A 340 3.46 10.48 -11.23
C TYR A 340 4.02 9.07 -11.06
N SER A 341 3.29 8.18 -10.39
CA SER A 341 3.77 6.86 -10.02
C SER A 341 2.76 5.77 -10.39
N THR A 342 3.26 4.58 -10.75
CA THR A 342 2.46 3.39 -11.06
C THR A 342 2.11 2.56 -9.82
N SER A 343 2.59 2.97 -8.65
CA SER A 343 2.41 2.34 -7.33
C SER A 343 2.09 3.43 -6.29
N GLY A 344 1.54 3.05 -5.16
CA GLY A 344 1.47 3.94 -4.00
C GLY A 344 2.88 4.42 -3.62
N ASP A 345 2.98 5.71 -3.25
CA ASP A 345 4.25 6.36 -2.95
C ASP A 345 4.06 7.31 -1.78
N SER A 346 4.58 6.91 -0.61
CA SER A 346 4.42 7.66 0.64
C SER A 346 5.06 9.04 0.60
N ILE A 347 6.21 9.18 -0.08
CA ILE A 347 6.92 10.45 -0.19
C ILE A 347 6.16 11.39 -1.12
N LEU A 348 5.80 10.95 -2.32
CA LEU A 348 5.03 11.77 -3.26
C LEU A 348 3.66 12.16 -2.70
N ALA A 349 2.96 11.24 -2.05
CA ALA A 349 1.66 11.51 -1.44
C ALA A 349 1.76 12.56 -0.34
N ALA A 350 2.78 12.45 0.55
CA ALA A 350 3.02 13.45 1.59
C ALA A 350 3.38 14.82 1.01
N LEU A 351 4.23 14.85 -0.01
CA LEU A 351 4.65 16.10 -0.65
C LEU A 351 3.49 16.79 -1.39
N GLN A 352 2.64 16.02 -2.08
CA GLN A 352 1.43 16.55 -2.72
C GLN A 352 0.42 17.04 -1.68
N PHE A 353 0.24 16.30 -0.58
CA PHE A 353 -0.57 16.75 0.55
C PHE A 353 -0.08 18.10 1.09
N LEU A 354 1.21 18.24 1.36
CA LEU A 354 1.81 19.49 1.87
C LEU A 354 1.61 20.65 0.90
N PHE A 355 1.81 20.41 -0.40
CA PHE A 355 1.60 21.42 -1.44
C PHE A 355 0.15 21.93 -1.48
N TYR A 356 -0.82 21.00 -1.53
CA TYR A 356 -2.23 21.41 -1.59
C TYR A 356 -2.74 21.94 -0.25
N SER A 357 -2.22 21.47 0.89
CA SER A 357 -2.52 22.06 2.21
C SER A 357 -2.09 23.52 2.30
N ASP A 358 -0.93 23.88 1.74
CA ASP A 358 -0.47 25.28 1.70
C ASP A 358 -1.40 26.15 0.82
N ILE A 359 -1.84 25.63 -0.33
CA ILE A 359 -2.81 26.32 -1.19
C ILE A 359 -4.13 26.56 -0.44
N LEU A 360 -4.66 25.54 0.23
CA LEU A 360 -5.89 25.65 1.01
C LEU A 360 -5.76 26.64 2.14
N ALA A 361 -4.64 26.61 2.90
CA ALA A 361 -4.37 27.51 4.00
C ALA A 361 -4.30 28.99 3.55
N LYS A 362 -3.65 29.27 2.42
CA LYS A 362 -3.58 30.62 1.80
C LYS A 362 -4.97 31.14 1.43
N ASN A 363 -5.87 30.27 1.07
CA ASN A 363 -7.27 30.60 0.75
C ASN A 363 -8.21 30.54 1.97
N LYS A 364 -7.68 30.29 3.18
CA LYS A 364 -8.45 30.15 4.45
C LYS A 364 -9.47 29.00 4.38
N ILE A 365 -9.15 27.94 3.70
CA ILE A 365 -9.98 26.75 3.51
C ILE A 365 -9.48 25.61 4.38
N ASN A 366 -10.40 24.93 5.09
CA ASN A 366 -10.06 23.75 5.88
C ASN A 366 -9.61 22.59 4.96
N SER A 367 -8.49 21.94 5.32
CA SER A 367 -7.93 20.80 4.61
C SER A 367 -8.35 19.44 5.17
N ILE A 368 -9.13 19.42 6.27
CA ILE A 368 -9.51 18.18 6.96
C ILE A 368 -10.91 17.77 6.52
N LEU A 369 -11.07 16.49 6.16
CA LEU A 369 -12.36 15.89 5.84
C LEU A 369 -13.18 15.72 7.13
N GLU A 370 -14.41 16.24 7.15
CA GLU A 370 -15.36 15.95 8.22
C GLU A 370 -15.93 14.53 8.05
N LYS A 371 -15.18 13.55 8.52
CA LYS A 371 -15.54 12.15 8.39
C LYS A 371 -16.85 11.81 9.10
N TYR A 372 -17.62 10.96 8.46
CA TYR A 372 -18.78 10.38 9.08
C TYR A 372 -18.34 9.34 10.13
N PRO A 373 -18.98 9.36 11.32
CA PRO A 373 -18.79 8.30 12.30
C PRO A 373 -19.01 6.92 11.71
N GLN A 374 -18.08 6.00 12.02
CA GLN A 374 -18.09 4.63 11.52
C GLN A 374 -17.91 3.67 12.70
N LYS A 375 -18.61 2.53 12.66
CA LYS A 375 -18.44 1.45 13.63
C LYS A 375 -18.33 0.11 12.93
N ILE A 376 -17.26 -0.63 13.25
CA ILE A 376 -17.06 -1.99 12.80
C ILE A 376 -17.37 -2.93 13.97
N THR A 377 -18.20 -3.93 13.73
CA THR A 377 -18.58 -4.96 14.69
C THR A 377 -18.33 -6.33 14.10
N ASN A 378 -17.64 -7.21 14.84
CA ASN A 378 -17.38 -8.59 14.44
C ASN A 378 -18.32 -9.52 15.21
N ILE A 379 -18.98 -10.43 14.50
CA ILE A 379 -19.81 -11.49 15.08
C ILE A 379 -19.14 -12.81 14.77
N PHE A 380 -18.60 -13.47 15.79
CA PHE A 380 -17.92 -14.76 15.65
C PHE A 380 -18.95 -15.91 15.63
N PHE A 381 -18.71 -16.91 14.78
CA PHE A 381 -19.52 -18.11 14.67
C PHE A 381 -18.65 -19.38 14.72
N LYS A 382 -19.28 -20.52 15.01
CA LYS A 382 -18.57 -21.80 15.07
C LYS A 382 -18.11 -22.25 13.70
N GLN A 383 -17.00 -22.99 13.65
CA GLN A 383 -16.35 -23.42 12.41
C GLN A 383 -17.19 -24.39 11.58
N ASP A 384 -18.14 -25.08 12.19
CA ASP A 384 -19.05 -26.06 11.57
C ASP A 384 -20.32 -25.43 10.96
N LEU A 385 -20.50 -24.12 11.07
CA LEU A 385 -21.68 -23.45 10.51
C LEU A 385 -21.65 -23.49 8.96
N GLN A 386 -22.73 -23.95 8.35
CA GLN A 386 -22.83 -24.06 6.90
C GLN A 386 -22.72 -22.70 6.21
N GLU A 387 -21.94 -22.63 5.16
CA GLU A 387 -21.69 -21.38 4.42
C GLU A 387 -22.96 -20.76 3.84
N ASN A 388 -23.91 -21.61 3.44
CA ASN A 388 -25.22 -21.17 2.94
C ASN A 388 -26.02 -20.40 3.98
N ILE A 389 -25.99 -20.82 5.25
CA ILE A 389 -26.66 -20.12 6.37
C ILE A 389 -26.05 -18.74 6.56
N ILE A 390 -24.73 -18.64 6.52
CA ILE A 390 -24.01 -17.37 6.67
C ILE A 390 -24.42 -16.41 5.54
N ASN A 391 -24.41 -16.87 4.29
CA ASN A 391 -24.73 -16.05 3.13
C ASN A 391 -26.19 -15.58 3.13
N ILE A 392 -27.14 -16.45 3.51
CA ILE A 392 -28.57 -16.09 3.67
C ILE A 392 -28.73 -15.03 4.77
N THR A 393 -28.11 -15.23 5.92
CA THR A 393 -28.16 -14.29 7.05
C THR A 393 -27.61 -12.90 6.66
N ILE A 394 -26.48 -12.86 5.95
CA ILE A 394 -25.88 -11.61 5.47
C ILE A 394 -26.83 -10.90 4.49
N LYS A 395 -27.42 -11.63 3.55
CA LYS A 395 -28.35 -11.08 2.56
C LYS A 395 -29.60 -10.51 3.24
N GLU A 396 -30.26 -11.29 4.08
CA GLU A 396 -31.47 -10.83 4.80
C GLU A 396 -31.19 -9.61 5.70
N ALA A 397 -30.07 -9.60 6.43
CA ALA A 397 -29.69 -8.46 7.24
C ALA A 397 -29.41 -7.23 6.37
N SER A 398 -28.71 -7.38 5.25
CA SER A 398 -28.43 -6.27 4.33
C SER A 398 -29.71 -5.67 3.74
N GLU A 399 -30.67 -6.48 3.34
CA GLU A 399 -31.96 -6.04 2.81
C GLU A 399 -32.83 -5.38 3.89
N LYS A 400 -32.91 -5.99 5.08
CA LYS A 400 -33.74 -5.50 6.20
C LYS A 400 -33.31 -4.14 6.73
N PHE A 401 -32.00 -3.89 6.81
CA PHE A 401 -31.43 -2.68 7.40
C PHE A 401 -30.97 -1.66 6.35
N LEU A 402 -31.31 -1.87 5.08
CA LEU A 402 -31.01 -0.88 4.03
C LEU A 402 -31.72 0.43 4.34
N ASN A 403 -30.94 1.52 4.46
CA ASN A 403 -31.45 2.86 4.77
C ASN A 403 -30.64 3.89 3.99
N LYS A 404 -31.30 4.96 3.53
CA LYS A 404 -30.69 6.03 2.75
C LYS A 404 -29.78 6.94 3.58
N ASP A 405 -30.00 6.97 4.91
CA ASP A 405 -29.27 7.84 5.83
C ASP A 405 -28.01 7.19 6.41
N LEU A 406 -27.74 5.94 6.03
CA LEU A 406 -26.55 5.22 6.47
C LEU A 406 -25.94 4.38 5.34
N ARG A 407 -24.66 4.14 5.47
CA ARG A 407 -23.94 3.16 4.65
C ARG A 407 -23.72 1.90 5.49
N LEU A 408 -24.12 0.76 4.93
CA LEU A 408 -24.03 -0.55 5.57
C LEU A 408 -23.23 -1.51 4.72
N ILE A 409 -22.25 -2.17 5.33
CA ILE A 409 -21.53 -3.32 4.73
C ILE A 409 -21.61 -4.47 5.71
N ILE A 410 -22.14 -5.61 5.26
CA ILE A 410 -22.13 -6.85 6.00
C ILE A 410 -21.46 -7.91 5.13
N ARG A 411 -20.39 -8.53 5.63
CA ARG A 411 -19.66 -9.56 4.89
C ARG A 411 -19.02 -10.59 5.80
N LYS A 412 -18.81 -11.80 5.26
CA LYS A 412 -17.96 -12.81 5.90
C LYS A 412 -16.50 -12.33 5.87
N SER A 413 -15.75 -12.58 6.94
CA SER A 413 -14.30 -12.38 6.96
C SER A 413 -13.61 -13.44 6.09
N GLY A 414 -12.57 -13.04 5.35
CA GLY A 414 -11.77 -13.97 4.55
C GLY A 414 -10.76 -14.79 5.37
N THR A 415 -10.44 -14.33 6.59
CA THR A 415 -9.36 -14.89 7.41
C THR A 415 -9.84 -15.45 8.74
N GLU A 416 -11.03 -15.07 9.20
CA GLU A 416 -11.57 -15.44 10.50
C GLU A 416 -13.01 -15.95 10.36
N ASN A 417 -13.46 -16.79 11.27
CA ASN A 417 -14.84 -17.27 11.33
C ASN A 417 -15.75 -16.20 11.96
N CYS A 418 -15.88 -15.05 11.28
CA CYS A 418 -16.76 -13.97 11.73
C CYS A 418 -17.48 -13.29 10.56
N ILE A 419 -18.65 -12.72 10.88
CA ILE A 419 -19.34 -11.73 10.03
C ILE A 419 -18.90 -10.35 10.49
N ARG A 420 -18.41 -9.53 9.58
CA ARG A 420 -18.06 -8.13 9.82
C ARG A 420 -19.20 -7.24 9.37
N ILE A 421 -19.63 -6.38 10.28
CA ILE A 421 -20.64 -5.36 10.05
C ILE A 421 -19.94 -4.01 10.14
N MET A 422 -20.07 -3.18 9.12
CA MET A 422 -19.66 -1.79 9.14
C MET A 422 -20.90 -0.92 8.95
N VAL A 423 -21.15 -0.04 9.91
CA VAL A 423 -22.20 0.99 9.85
C VAL A 423 -21.52 2.35 9.86
N GLU A 424 -21.95 3.22 8.96
CA GLU A 424 -21.45 4.57 8.81
C GLU A 424 -22.59 5.52 8.51
N ALA A 425 -22.67 6.64 9.23
CA ALA A 425 -23.69 7.65 9.05
C ALA A 425 -23.20 9.01 9.58
N LYS A 426 -23.86 10.09 9.19
CA LYS A 426 -23.54 11.44 9.66
C LYS A 426 -23.74 11.61 11.17
N ASP A 427 -24.72 10.94 11.75
CA ASP A 427 -25.04 10.98 13.18
C ASP A 427 -24.47 9.78 13.92
N LYS A 428 -23.68 10.03 14.97
CA LYS A 428 -23.04 8.98 15.78
C LYS A 428 -24.07 8.12 16.52
N GLY A 429 -25.20 8.70 16.97
CA GLY A 429 -26.25 7.96 17.65
C GLY A 429 -26.93 6.95 16.73
N ILE A 430 -27.10 7.32 15.44
CA ILE A 430 -27.60 6.39 14.41
C ILE A 430 -26.62 5.22 14.24
N VAL A 431 -25.33 5.50 14.14
CA VAL A 431 -24.28 4.46 13.98
C VAL A 431 -24.31 3.47 15.14
N GLU A 432 -24.33 3.97 16.37
CA GLU A 432 -24.34 3.13 17.59
C GLU A 432 -25.61 2.26 17.66
N ASN A 433 -26.77 2.86 17.48
CA ASN A 433 -28.07 2.17 17.55
C ASN A 433 -28.18 1.09 16.43
N MET A 434 -27.85 1.46 15.20
CA MET A 434 -27.96 0.54 14.05
C MET A 434 -26.98 -0.59 14.14
N SER A 435 -25.72 -0.34 14.58
CA SER A 435 -24.72 -1.39 14.78
C SER A 435 -25.20 -2.43 15.80
N MET A 436 -25.84 -2.00 16.88
CA MET A 436 -26.38 -2.90 17.90
C MET A 436 -27.56 -3.70 17.36
N LYS A 437 -28.54 -3.06 16.73
CA LYS A 437 -29.73 -3.74 16.14
C LYS A 437 -29.35 -4.78 15.09
N ILE A 438 -28.36 -4.47 14.23
CA ILE A 438 -27.90 -5.39 13.19
C ILE A 438 -27.16 -6.57 13.81
N LYS A 439 -26.30 -6.30 14.81
CA LYS A 439 -25.60 -7.33 15.57
C LYS A 439 -26.60 -8.33 16.20
N ASP A 440 -27.55 -7.82 16.98
CA ASP A 440 -28.55 -8.64 17.67
C ASP A 440 -29.35 -9.49 16.67
N TYR A 441 -29.79 -8.89 15.56
CA TYR A 441 -30.50 -9.61 14.51
C TYR A 441 -29.69 -10.77 13.91
N ILE A 442 -28.42 -10.54 13.59
CA ILE A 442 -27.56 -11.57 13.02
C ILE A 442 -27.27 -12.67 14.05
N GLU A 443 -26.97 -12.32 15.31
CA GLU A 443 -26.74 -13.31 16.37
C GLU A 443 -27.98 -14.20 16.60
N ASP A 444 -29.19 -13.62 16.61
CA ASP A 444 -30.43 -14.37 16.78
C ASP A 444 -30.70 -15.30 15.58
N LYS A 445 -30.45 -14.83 14.37
CA LYS A 445 -30.59 -15.65 13.15
C LYS A 445 -29.60 -16.82 13.14
N LEU A 446 -28.34 -16.59 13.49
CA LEU A 446 -27.33 -17.65 13.56
C LEU A 446 -27.68 -18.69 14.62
N LYS A 447 -28.24 -18.27 15.77
CA LYS A 447 -28.72 -19.19 16.83
C LYS A 447 -29.93 -20.02 16.40
N ALA A 448 -30.85 -19.42 15.62
CA ALA A 448 -32.07 -20.08 15.17
C ALA A 448 -31.82 -21.11 14.04
N LEU A 449 -30.71 -20.98 13.32
CA LEU A 449 -30.38 -21.80 12.16
C LEU A 449 -29.18 -22.76 12.43
N SER A 450 -28.57 -22.67 13.62
CA SER A 450 -27.55 -23.60 14.12
C SER A 450 -28.19 -24.68 15.01
#